data_c951f34852faed3329f0fa1ba4248c6d
#
_entry.id   c951f34852faed3329f0fa1ba4248c6d
#
_cell.length_a   1.000
_cell.length_b   1.000
_cell.length_c   1.000
_cell.angle_alpha   90.00
_cell.angle_beta   90.00
_cell.angle_gamma   90.00
#
_symmetry.space_group_name_H-M   'P 1'
#
loop_
_entity.id
_entity.type
_entity.pdbx_description
1 polymer ?
#
loop_
_entity_poly.entity_id
_entity_poly.type
_entity_poly.pdbx_seq_one_letter_code
_entity_poly.pdbx_strand_id
1 'polypeptide(L)'
;VGAAIRRGKPCHVTHGSRKPLREGDGGPYVRFQVRYYGRLGVPVGIFAACHHLRRAGRLTPADDRLFTEVDGWFIARLPYPPFYADGNTVRAVPWFKPGAAALIAALAPLEDLLRRYAVPYDVVRSPDPGTIIYEDAFQIGVLPYVRRPAQVRKASPSTTDLP
;
A
#
# COMPACT_ATOMS: atom_id res chain seq x y z
N VAL A 1 -7.84 17.25 -58.76
CA VAL A 1 -7.77 15.94 -58.09
C VAL A 1 -7.49 16.23 -56.61
N GLY A 2 -8.56 16.31 -55.79
CA GLY A 2 -8.46 16.66 -54.36
C GLY A 2 -8.35 15.39 -53.54
N ALA A 3 -7.28 15.27 -52.74
CA ALA A 3 -7.12 14.24 -51.70
C ALA A 3 -7.74 14.71 -50.41
N ALA A 4 -8.78 14.01 -49.94
CA ALA A 4 -9.45 14.26 -48.68
C ALA A 4 -8.61 13.72 -47.50
N ILE A 5 -8.15 14.61 -46.63
CA ILE A 5 -7.48 14.26 -45.39
C ILE A 5 -8.55 13.80 -44.40
N ARG A 6 -8.55 12.49 -44.05
CA ARG A 6 -9.37 11.93 -42.98
C ARG A 6 -8.82 12.39 -41.63
N ARG A 7 -9.56 13.25 -40.93
CA ARG A 7 -9.28 13.59 -39.54
C ARG A 7 -9.54 12.37 -38.62
N GLY A 8 -8.48 11.85 -38.01
CA GLY A 8 -8.58 10.82 -37.00
C GLY A 8 -9.32 11.33 -35.76
N LYS A 9 -10.24 10.54 -35.23
CA LYS A 9 -10.95 10.81 -33.98
C LYS A 9 -9.95 10.80 -32.82
N PRO A 10 -10.05 11.74 -31.86
CA PRO A 10 -9.24 11.69 -30.64
C PRO A 10 -9.61 10.45 -29.82
N CYS A 11 -8.62 9.64 -29.47
CA CYS A 11 -8.76 8.57 -28.49
C CYS A 11 -9.12 9.20 -27.13
N HIS A 12 -10.33 8.95 -26.67
CA HIS A 12 -10.73 9.23 -25.30
C HIS A 12 -9.94 8.32 -24.38
N VAL A 13 -8.92 8.87 -23.71
CA VAL A 13 -8.31 8.24 -22.54
C VAL A 13 -9.34 8.35 -21.44
N THR A 14 -10.04 7.25 -21.17
CA THR A 14 -10.87 7.12 -19.97
C THR A 14 -9.95 7.13 -18.76
N HIS A 15 -9.88 8.27 -18.11
CA HIS A 15 -9.36 8.36 -16.74
C HIS A 15 -10.22 7.43 -15.88
N GLY A 16 -9.66 6.27 -15.52
CA GLY A 16 -10.28 5.36 -14.56
C GLY A 16 -10.59 6.15 -13.29
N SER A 17 -11.86 6.33 -13.00
CA SER A 17 -12.35 7.02 -11.81
C SER A 17 -11.70 6.39 -10.59
N ARG A 18 -10.82 7.14 -9.91
CA ARG A 18 -10.44 6.85 -8.52
C ARG A 18 -11.75 6.74 -7.75
N LYS A 19 -12.04 5.56 -7.21
CA LYS A 19 -13.16 5.39 -6.30
C LYS A 19 -12.94 6.41 -5.17
N PRO A 20 -13.83 7.37 -4.95
CA PRO A 20 -13.64 8.36 -3.90
C PRO A 20 -13.50 7.60 -2.59
N LEU A 21 -12.43 7.89 -1.84
CA LEU A 21 -12.26 7.45 -0.46
C LEU A 21 -13.52 7.94 0.27
N ARG A 22 -14.27 7.04 0.89
CA ARG A 22 -15.44 7.43 1.69
C ARG A 22 -14.95 8.35 2.79
N GLU A 23 -15.41 9.60 2.78
CA GLU A 23 -15.28 10.50 3.91
C GLU A 23 -15.93 9.81 5.11
N GLY A 24 -15.09 9.40 6.09
CA GLY A 24 -15.56 8.80 7.33
C GLY A 24 -14.80 7.57 7.82
N ASP A 25 -14.05 6.87 6.98
CA ASP A 25 -13.30 5.70 7.42
C ASP A 25 -11.81 6.02 7.62
N GLY A 26 -11.45 6.17 8.89
CA GLY A 26 -10.10 5.96 9.36
C GLY A 26 -9.19 7.21 9.32
N GLY A 27 -8.68 7.58 10.43
CA GLY A 27 -7.72 8.57 10.89
C GLY A 27 -6.67 9.15 9.94
N PRO A 28 -5.78 9.97 10.48
CA PRO A 28 -4.84 10.77 9.70
C PRO A 28 -3.70 9.96 9.05
N TYR A 29 -3.36 8.80 9.61
CA TYR A 29 -2.27 7.98 9.10
C TYR A 29 -2.73 7.15 7.90
N VAL A 30 -1.90 7.07 6.86
CA VAL A 30 -2.21 6.39 5.59
C VAL A 30 -1.14 5.37 5.27
N ARG A 31 -1.57 4.18 4.82
CA ARG A 31 -0.70 3.12 4.35
C ARG A 31 -1.23 2.50 3.06
N PHE A 32 -0.34 2.30 2.11
CA PHE A 32 -0.57 1.52 0.89
C PHE A 32 0.00 0.12 1.10
N GLN A 33 -0.83 -0.89 1.08
CA GLN A 33 -0.41 -2.27 1.33
C GLN A 33 -1.11 -3.25 0.40
N VAL A 34 -0.40 -4.28 0.00
CA VAL A 34 -0.97 -5.38 -0.80
C VAL A 34 -1.67 -6.40 0.10
N ARG A 35 -2.52 -7.24 -0.52
CA ARG A 35 -3.35 -8.23 0.19
C ARG A 35 -2.62 -9.53 0.52
N TYR A 36 -1.29 -9.50 0.63
CA TYR A 36 -0.52 -10.65 1.11
C TYR A 36 0.49 -10.24 2.18
N TYR A 37 0.92 -11.21 2.97
CA TYR A 37 1.84 -11.02 4.09
C TYR A 37 3.26 -11.36 3.66
N GLY A 38 4.21 -10.56 4.12
CA GLY A 38 5.63 -10.83 3.95
C GLY A 38 6.15 -11.84 4.98
N ARG A 39 7.46 -12.15 4.87
CA ARG A 39 8.16 -13.09 5.80
C ARG A 39 8.05 -12.69 7.28
N LEU A 40 7.79 -11.42 7.56
CA LEU A 40 7.65 -10.91 8.93
C LEU A 40 6.23 -11.05 9.49
N GLY A 41 5.29 -11.63 8.72
CA GLY A 41 3.90 -11.77 9.14
C GLY A 41 3.12 -10.45 9.22
N VAL A 42 3.58 -9.42 8.50
CA VAL A 42 2.88 -8.14 8.35
C VAL A 42 2.49 -7.93 6.87
N PRO A 43 1.41 -7.19 6.57
CA PRO A 43 1.05 -6.86 5.21
C PRO A 43 2.19 -6.13 4.49
N VAL A 44 2.50 -6.53 3.26
CA VAL A 44 3.58 -5.94 2.48
C VAL A 44 3.19 -4.56 1.99
N GLY A 45 4.06 -3.56 2.16
CA GLY A 45 3.86 -2.20 1.65
C GLY A 45 4.10 -2.10 0.14
N ILE A 46 3.63 -1.00 -0.47
CA ILE A 46 3.67 -0.77 -1.92
C ILE A 46 5.09 -0.87 -2.51
N PHE A 47 6.10 -0.29 -1.87
CA PHE A 47 7.50 -0.36 -2.32
C PHE A 47 8.02 -1.80 -2.33
N ALA A 48 7.82 -2.52 -1.23
CA ALA A 48 8.26 -3.91 -1.12
C ALA A 48 7.54 -4.81 -2.13
N ALA A 49 6.28 -4.54 -2.45
CA ALA A 49 5.53 -5.27 -3.48
C ALA A 49 6.16 -5.07 -4.87
N CYS A 50 6.55 -3.83 -5.22
CA CYS A 50 7.25 -3.54 -6.47
C CYS A 50 8.63 -4.22 -6.51
N HIS A 51 9.38 -4.22 -5.41
CA HIS A 51 10.63 -4.98 -5.29
C HIS A 51 10.42 -6.50 -5.44
N HIS A 52 9.28 -7.04 -4.98
CA HIS A 52 8.94 -8.45 -5.20
C HIS A 52 8.72 -8.75 -6.68
N LEU A 53 7.98 -7.89 -7.41
CA LEU A 53 7.80 -8.02 -8.86
C LEU A 53 9.14 -8.00 -9.60
N ARG A 54 10.04 -7.06 -9.24
CA ARG A 54 11.39 -6.96 -9.80
C ARG A 54 12.20 -8.23 -9.57
N ARG A 55 12.29 -8.69 -8.33
CA ARG A 55 13.04 -9.90 -7.96
C ARG A 55 12.49 -11.17 -8.60
N ALA A 56 11.20 -11.21 -8.87
CA ALA A 56 10.56 -12.32 -9.59
C ALA A 56 10.75 -12.24 -11.11
N GLY A 57 11.48 -11.25 -11.63
CA GLY A 57 11.70 -11.05 -13.08
C GLY A 57 10.42 -10.75 -13.84
N ARG A 58 9.40 -10.22 -13.18
CA ARG A 58 8.08 -9.97 -13.80
C ARG A 58 7.99 -8.63 -14.49
N LEU A 59 8.81 -7.65 -14.10
CA LEU A 59 8.77 -6.31 -14.69
C LEU A 59 9.32 -6.32 -16.11
N THR A 60 8.67 -5.60 -17.02
CA THR A 60 9.27 -5.29 -18.32
C THR A 60 10.46 -4.36 -18.11
N PRO A 61 11.42 -4.27 -19.08
CA PRO A 61 12.54 -3.33 -18.97
C PRO A 61 12.11 -1.87 -18.82
N ALA A 62 10.96 -1.49 -19.38
CA ALA A 62 10.39 -0.15 -19.24
C ALA A 62 9.84 0.09 -17.82
N ASP A 63 9.12 -0.89 -17.28
CA ASP A 63 8.56 -0.80 -15.93
C ASP A 63 9.63 -0.87 -14.85
N ASP A 64 10.71 -1.61 -15.09
CA ASP A 64 11.86 -1.67 -14.19
C ASP A 64 12.59 -0.31 -14.12
N ARG A 65 12.76 0.36 -15.26
CA ARG A 65 13.30 1.74 -15.29
C ARG A 65 12.40 2.71 -14.56
N LEU A 66 11.08 2.69 -14.83
CA LEU A 66 10.09 3.51 -14.14
C LEU A 66 10.16 3.31 -12.62
N PHE A 67 10.20 2.06 -12.18
CA PHE A 67 10.30 1.75 -10.75
C PHE A 67 11.63 2.26 -10.15
N THR A 68 12.75 2.11 -10.84
CA THR A 68 14.05 2.63 -10.39
C THR A 68 14.04 4.14 -10.22
N GLU A 69 13.40 4.85 -11.14
CA GLU A 69 13.28 6.31 -11.11
C GLU A 69 12.44 6.78 -9.92
N VAL A 70 11.28 6.17 -9.73
CA VAL A 70 10.35 6.50 -8.64
C VAL A 70 10.95 6.13 -7.28
N ASP A 71 11.52 4.94 -7.13
CA ASP A 71 12.15 4.47 -5.90
C ASP A 71 13.32 5.38 -5.50
N GLY A 72 14.17 5.74 -6.46
CA GLY A 72 15.28 6.70 -6.27
C GLY A 72 14.79 8.08 -5.84
N TRP A 73 13.67 8.56 -6.41
CA TRP A 73 13.05 9.83 -6.02
C TRP A 73 12.60 9.81 -4.54
N PHE A 74 12.02 8.69 -4.10
CA PHE A 74 11.61 8.51 -2.70
C PHE A 74 12.80 8.36 -1.76
N ILE A 75 13.83 7.59 -2.12
CA ILE A 75 15.06 7.45 -1.33
C ILE A 75 15.70 8.80 -1.04
N ALA A 76 15.66 9.73 -2.00
CA ALA A 76 16.21 11.07 -1.84
C ALA A 76 15.38 12.01 -0.94
N ARG A 77 14.11 11.68 -0.64
CA ARG A 77 13.15 12.59 0.01
C ARG A 77 12.49 12.03 1.26
N LEU A 78 12.39 10.73 1.37
CA LEU A 78 11.76 10.06 2.51
C LEU A 78 12.87 9.53 3.43
N PRO A 79 12.95 9.98 4.70
CA PRO A 79 13.94 9.45 5.63
C PRO A 79 13.84 7.92 5.77
N TYR A 80 14.99 7.27 5.87
CA TYR A 80 15.07 5.82 6.02
C TYR A 80 14.96 5.45 7.50
N PRO A 81 13.89 4.78 7.94
CA PRO A 81 13.72 4.42 9.34
C PRO A 81 14.79 3.45 9.83
N PRO A 82 15.40 3.68 11.01
CA PRO A 82 16.52 2.88 11.51
C PRO A 82 16.17 1.40 11.73
N PHE A 83 14.92 1.06 11.98
CA PHE A 83 14.49 -0.34 12.14
C PHE A 83 14.67 -1.20 10.87
N TYR A 84 14.90 -0.60 9.71
CA TYR A 84 15.22 -1.35 8.49
C TYR A 84 16.69 -1.79 8.43
N ALA A 85 17.60 -1.11 9.16
CA ALA A 85 19.03 -1.42 9.13
C ALA A 85 19.32 -2.88 9.55
N ASP A 86 18.54 -3.41 10.50
CA ASP A 86 18.65 -4.78 11.00
C ASP A 86 17.63 -5.75 10.36
N GLY A 87 17.18 -5.45 9.15
CA GLY A 87 16.20 -6.26 8.43
C GLY A 87 14.80 -6.25 9.04
N ASN A 88 14.49 -5.20 9.81
CA ASN A 88 13.20 -5.00 10.46
C ASN A 88 12.79 -6.17 11.37
N THR A 89 13.71 -6.65 12.21
CA THR A 89 13.46 -7.77 13.14
C THR A 89 12.32 -7.49 14.11
N VAL A 90 12.05 -6.22 14.43
CA VAL A 90 10.95 -5.77 15.28
C VAL A 90 9.58 -5.79 14.58
N ARG A 91 9.53 -6.08 13.28
CA ARG A 91 8.30 -6.12 12.46
C ARG A 91 7.56 -4.79 12.42
N ALA A 92 8.29 -3.68 12.43
CA ALA A 92 7.70 -2.36 12.35
C ALA A 92 7.05 -2.12 10.98
N VAL A 93 5.99 -1.34 10.97
CA VAL A 93 5.20 -1.03 9.79
C VAL A 93 5.14 0.48 9.61
N PRO A 94 5.61 1.04 8.47
CA PRO A 94 5.56 2.47 8.21
C PRO A 94 4.18 2.92 7.76
N TRP A 95 3.81 4.13 8.20
CA TRP A 95 2.58 4.83 7.81
C TRP A 95 2.91 6.28 7.48
N PHE A 96 2.31 6.82 6.44
CA PHE A 96 2.41 8.25 6.12
C PHE A 96 1.60 9.10 7.08
N LYS A 97 2.15 10.25 7.43
CA LYS A 97 1.50 11.30 8.24
C LYS A 97 0.65 12.21 7.34
N PRO A 98 -0.27 13.00 7.91
CA PRO A 98 -1.09 13.98 7.14
C PRO A 98 -0.23 14.95 6.32
N GLY A 99 0.93 15.37 6.85
CA GLY A 99 1.86 16.29 6.17
C GLY A 99 2.58 15.70 4.95
N ALA A 100 2.44 14.40 4.69
CA ALA A 100 3.10 13.72 3.57
C ALA A 100 2.28 13.73 2.26
N ALA A 101 1.34 14.67 2.09
CA ALA A 101 0.43 14.71 0.95
C ALA A 101 1.15 14.67 -0.42
N ALA A 102 2.26 15.40 -0.56
CA ALA A 102 3.05 15.39 -1.80
C ALA A 102 3.71 14.03 -2.06
N LEU A 103 4.23 13.37 -1.03
CA LEU A 103 4.80 12.02 -1.13
C LEU A 103 3.72 10.99 -1.47
N ILE A 104 2.54 11.10 -0.83
CA ILE A 104 1.40 10.22 -1.11
C ILE A 104 0.94 10.38 -2.58
N ALA A 105 0.88 11.61 -3.09
CA ALA A 105 0.53 11.86 -4.50
C ALA A 105 1.58 11.27 -5.46
N ALA A 106 2.86 11.28 -5.09
CA ALA A 106 3.95 10.72 -5.90
C ALA A 106 3.96 9.19 -5.96
N LEU A 107 3.12 8.48 -5.18
CA LEU A 107 2.96 7.02 -5.26
C LEU A 107 2.16 6.56 -6.49
N ALA A 108 1.47 7.47 -7.19
CA ALA A 108 0.60 7.12 -8.32
C ALA A 108 1.26 6.20 -9.38
N PRO A 109 2.53 6.38 -9.79
CA PRO A 109 3.18 5.46 -10.73
C PRO A 109 3.34 4.04 -10.17
N LEU A 110 3.58 3.88 -8.85
CA LEU A 110 3.67 2.56 -8.21
C LEU A 110 2.30 1.89 -8.11
N GLU A 111 1.25 2.67 -7.84
CA GLU A 111 -0.13 2.17 -7.87
C GLU A 111 -0.50 1.66 -9.26
N ASP A 112 -0.14 2.41 -10.32
CA ASP A 112 -0.36 2.01 -11.72
C ASP A 112 0.44 0.75 -12.06
N LEU A 113 1.67 0.64 -11.56
CA LEU A 113 2.50 -0.54 -11.71
C LEU A 113 1.83 -1.77 -11.10
N LEU A 114 1.37 -1.70 -9.84
CA LEU A 114 0.68 -2.81 -9.17
C LEU A 114 -0.59 -3.21 -9.93
N ARG A 115 -1.39 -2.24 -10.41
CA ARG A 115 -2.59 -2.52 -11.23
C ARG A 115 -2.25 -3.24 -12.53
N ARG A 116 -1.19 -2.81 -13.22
CA ARG A 116 -0.72 -3.42 -14.48
C ARG A 116 -0.33 -4.88 -14.30
N TYR A 117 0.27 -5.21 -13.17
CA TYR A 117 0.68 -6.58 -12.85
C TYR A 117 -0.37 -7.37 -12.05
N ALA A 118 -1.60 -6.86 -11.97
CA ALA A 118 -2.72 -7.49 -11.26
C ALA A 118 -2.40 -7.83 -9.79
N VAL A 119 -1.63 -6.95 -9.12
CA VAL A 119 -1.35 -7.05 -7.68
C VAL A 119 -2.36 -6.19 -6.92
N PRO A 120 -3.34 -6.80 -6.25
CA PRO A 120 -4.35 -6.05 -5.50
C PRO A 120 -3.73 -5.40 -4.27
N TYR A 121 -4.08 -4.15 -4.03
CA TYR A 121 -3.65 -3.38 -2.86
C TYR A 121 -4.82 -2.59 -2.26
N ASP A 122 -4.66 -2.21 -1.00
CA ASP A 122 -5.60 -1.37 -0.27
C ASP A 122 -4.89 -0.10 0.24
N VAL A 123 -5.62 1.01 0.23
CA VAL A 123 -5.22 2.24 0.92
C VAL A 123 -5.92 2.23 2.27
N VAL A 124 -5.18 1.96 3.32
CA VAL A 124 -5.69 1.85 4.68
C VAL A 124 -5.45 3.17 5.42
N ARG A 125 -6.44 3.60 6.19
CA ARG A 125 -6.33 4.75 7.09
C ARG A 125 -6.53 4.30 8.53
N SER A 126 -5.86 4.95 9.48
CA SER A 126 -6.02 4.65 10.91
C SER A 126 -5.75 5.89 11.76
N PRO A 127 -6.50 6.14 12.82
CA PRO A 127 -6.15 7.13 13.84
C PRO A 127 -5.08 6.60 14.80
N ASP A 128 -4.99 5.26 14.94
CA ASP A 128 -4.09 4.56 15.83
C ASP A 128 -3.65 3.23 15.19
N PRO A 129 -2.58 3.25 14.36
CA PRO A 129 -2.14 2.06 13.64
C PRO A 129 -1.29 1.09 14.47
N GLY A 130 -0.92 1.44 15.70
CA GLY A 130 -0.06 0.64 16.57
C GLY A 130 0.84 1.48 17.47
N THR A 131 1.71 0.83 18.24
CA THR A 131 2.68 1.51 19.10
C THR A 131 3.75 2.18 18.24
N ILE A 132 3.85 3.51 18.30
CA ILE A 132 4.84 4.29 17.56
C ILE A 132 6.24 4.04 18.17
N ILE A 133 7.19 3.60 17.33
CA ILE A 133 8.60 3.39 17.69
C ILE A 133 9.56 4.27 16.87
N TYR A 134 9.05 4.96 15.88
CA TYR A 134 9.78 5.89 15.02
C TYR A 134 8.85 6.96 14.49
N GLU A 135 9.34 8.17 14.37
CA GLU A 135 8.62 9.28 13.77
C GLU A 135 9.58 10.27 13.11
N ASP A 136 9.21 10.74 11.91
CA ASP A 136 9.85 11.86 11.22
C ASP A 136 8.78 12.85 10.70
N ALA A 137 9.18 13.77 9.83
CA ALA A 137 8.26 14.79 9.29
C ALA A 137 7.13 14.17 8.44
N PHE A 138 7.34 13.00 7.83
CA PHE A 138 6.46 12.44 6.81
C PHE A 138 5.82 11.11 7.19
N GLN A 139 6.43 10.36 8.11
CA GLN A 139 6.00 9.01 8.45
C GLN A 139 6.18 8.68 9.92
N ILE A 140 5.46 7.66 10.35
CA ILE A 140 5.67 6.95 11.61
C ILE A 140 5.99 5.49 11.32
N GLY A 141 6.81 4.86 12.17
CA GLY A 141 6.99 3.42 12.23
C GLY A 141 6.30 2.86 13.46
N VAL A 142 5.43 1.89 13.29
CA VAL A 142 4.65 1.34 14.38
C VAL A 142 4.83 -0.17 14.53
N LEU A 143 4.72 -0.67 15.76
CA LEU A 143 4.45 -2.08 16.03
C LEU A 143 2.93 -2.28 15.96
N PRO A 144 2.42 -3.03 14.96
CA PRO A 144 0.98 -3.25 14.84
C PRO A 144 0.42 -3.94 16.07
N TYR A 145 -0.79 -3.58 16.48
CA TYR A 145 -1.48 -4.34 17.51
C TYR A 145 -1.75 -5.76 17.03
N VAL A 146 -1.36 -6.74 17.84
CA VAL A 146 -1.69 -8.15 17.57
C VAL A 146 -3.19 -8.31 17.70
N ARG A 147 -3.91 -8.49 16.60
CA ARG A 147 -5.31 -8.93 16.67
C ARG A 147 -5.33 -10.31 17.31
N ARG A 148 -5.73 -10.39 18.58
CA ARG A 148 -6.14 -11.68 19.14
C ARG A 148 -7.28 -12.21 18.26
N PRO A 149 -7.20 -13.44 17.73
CA PRO A 149 -8.33 -14.04 17.05
C PRO A 149 -9.52 -13.95 18.02
N ALA A 150 -10.66 -13.46 17.51
CA ALA A 150 -11.87 -13.42 18.29
C ALA A 150 -12.10 -14.82 18.86
N GLN A 151 -12.17 -14.93 20.20
CA GLN A 151 -12.49 -16.19 20.84
C GLN A 151 -13.86 -16.59 20.30
N VAL A 152 -13.89 -17.68 19.52
CA VAL A 152 -15.14 -18.33 19.15
C VAL A 152 -15.80 -18.68 20.48
N ARG A 153 -16.84 -17.94 20.86
CA ARG A 153 -17.67 -18.31 21.98
C ARG A 153 -18.18 -19.71 21.67
N LYS A 154 -17.63 -20.74 22.34
CA LYS A 154 -18.24 -22.06 22.38
C LYS A 154 -19.66 -21.86 22.90
N ALA A 155 -20.65 -22.09 22.03
CA ALA A 155 -22.00 -22.18 22.44
C ALA A 155 -22.09 -23.26 23.52
N SER A 156 -22.51 -22.90 24.71
CA SER A 156 -22.81 -23.86 25.76
C SER A 156 -23.94 -24.77 25.27
N PRO A 157 -23.82 -26.08 25.41
CA PRO A 157 -24.96 -26.96 25.08
C PRO A 157 -26.11 -26.65 26.05
N SER A 158 -27.26 -26.30 25.50
CA SER A 158 -28.49 -26.20 26.25
C SER A 158 -28.83 -27.57 26.81
N THR A 159 -28.74 -27.73 28.10
CA THR A 159 -29.31 -28.89 28.83
C THR A 159 -30.82 -28.77 28.70
N THR A 160 -31.39 -29.57 27.81
CA THR A 160 -32.84 -29.83 27.83
C THR A 160 -33.09 -30.94 28.84
N ASP A 161 -33.55 -30.55 30.02
CA ASP A 161 -34.20 -31.48 30.92
C ASP A 161 -35.56 -31.89 30.30
N LEU A 162 -35.74 -33.18 30.17
CA LEU A 162 -37.02 -33.81 29.87
C LEU A 162 -37.53 -34.51 31.15
N PRO A 163 -38.85 -34.51 31.36
CA PRO A 163 -39.51 -34.99 32.56
C PRO A 163 -39.45 -36.49 32.73
#